data_bcd232eb03dd2101e55307291ef2583e
#
_entry.id   bcd232eb03dd2101e55307291ef2583e
#
_cell.length_a   1.000
_cell.length_b   1.000
_cell.length_c   1.000
_cell.angle_alpha   90.00
_cell.angle_beta   90.00
_cell.angle_gamma   90.00
#
_symmetry.space_group_name_H-M   'P 1'
#
loop_
_entity.id
_entity.type
_entity.pdbx_description
1 polymer ?
#
loop_
_entity_poly.entity_id
_entity_poly.type
_entity_poly.pdbx_seq_one_letter_code
_entity_poly.pdbx_strand_id
1 'polypeptide(L)'
;MYDIAKINPVLTSQSDVNNYSFITVDGILYLVMNTITGDNSYIDDAVIPAGDFLNGYQVDAWLGQKLVADEKHISYGTGQSFDSITAGTTLLKPKSDGTLEVASTAPQSGIYFKVTDKVVLTEKAVKMKVMTA
;
A
#
# COMPACT_ATOMS: atom_id res chain seq x y z
N MET A 1 11.70 -6.19 13.52
CA MET A 1 12.08 -7.15 12.47
C MET A 1 10.82 -7.87 12.01
N TYR A 2 10.61 -7.93 10.73
CA TYR A 2 9.48 -8.68 10.20
C TYR A 2 9.82 -10.18 10.17
N ASP A 3 8.79 -10.99 10.24
CA ASP A 3 8.93 -12.45 10.18
C ASP A 3 9.14 -12.87 8.72
N ILE A 4 10.28 -13.48 8.41
CA ILE A 4 10.61 -13.90 7.07
C ILE A 4 9.61 -14.94 6.52
N ALA A 5 8.93 -15.70 7.39
CA ALA A 5 7.90 -16.64 6.97
C ALA A 5 6.66 -15.93 6.41
N LYS A 6 6.54 -14.62 6.63
CA LYS A 6 5.46 -13.82 6.08
C LYS A 6 5.73 -13.34 4.66
N ILE A 7 6.92 -13.57 4.12
CA ILE A 7 7.22 -13.29 2.72
C ILE A 7 6.67 -14.44 1.88
N ASN A 8 5.89 -14.10 0.87
CA ASN A 8 5.47 -15.10 -0.11
C ASN A 8 6.35 -14.96 -1.36
N PRO A 9 7.31 -15.87 -1.59
CA PRO A 9 8.26 -15.72 -2.69
C PRO A 9 7.72 -16.14 -4.06
N VAL A 10 6.50 -16.66 -4.13
CA VAL A 10 6.00 -17.32 -5.35
C VAL A 10 4.76 -16.63 -5.91
N LEU A 11 4.59 -15.34 -5.65
CA LEU A 11 3.53 -14.60 -6.31
C LEU A 11 3.95 -14.28 -7.73
N THR A 12 2.99 -14.39 -8.65
CA THR A 12 3.19 -14.04 -10.05
C THR A 12 2.04 -13.14 -10.47
N SER A 13 2.35 -12.04 -11.12
CA SER A 13 1.31 -11.12 -11.56
C SER A 13 0.67 -11.61 -12.87
N GLN A 14 -0.65 -11.48 -12.97
CA GLN A 14 -1.38 -11.72 -14.20
C GLN A 14 -1.52 -10.45 -15.06
N SER A 15 -1.16 -9.31 -14.51
CA SER A 15 -1.16 -8.02 -15.19
C SER A 15 0.04 -7.21 -14.70
N ASP A 16 0.31 -6.10 -15.36
CA ASP A 16 1.35 -5.18 -14.90
C ASP A 16 1.00 -4.64 -13.52
N VAL A 17 1.99 -4.61 -12.64
CA VAL A 17 1.81 -4.16 -11.25
C VAL A 17 2.84 -3.08 -10.96
N ASN A 18 2.39 -1.96 -10.42
CA ASN A 18 3.31 -0.94 -9.94
C ASN A 18 3.96 -1.41 -8.64
N ASN A 19 5.25 -1.14 -8.50
CA ASN A 19 5.94 -1.43 -7.25
C ASN A 19 5.29 -0.64 -6.10
N TYR A 20 5.33 -1.22 -4.90
CA TYR A 20 4.63 -0.68 -3.72
C TYR A 20 3.11 -0.65 -3.84
N SER A 21 2.54 -1.52 -4.69
CA SER A 21 1.10 -1.73 -4.75
C SER A 21 0.64 -2.72 -3.69
N PHE A 22 -0.59 -2.55 -3.24
CA PHE A 22 -1.26 -3.51 -2.37
C PHE A 22 -2.09 -4.45 -3.24
N ILE A 23 -1.84 -5.74 -3.16
CA ILE A 23 -2.60 -6.74 -3.91
C ILE A 23 -3.18 -7.79 -2.96
N THR A 24 -4.33 -8.34 -3.34
CA THR A 24 -4.96 -9.42 -2.58
C THR A 24 -4.87 -10.70 -3.39
N VAL A 25 -4.33 -11.75 -2.78
CA VAL A 25 -4.25 -13.09 -3.38
C VAL A 25 -4.79 -14.08 -2.38
N ASP A 26 -5.81 -14.84 -2.78
CA ASP A 26 -6.48 -15.83 -1.93
C ASP A 26 -6.94 -15.23 -0.59
N GLY A 27 -7.45 -14.02 -0.63
CA GLY A 27 -7.96 -13.32 0.56
C GLY A 27 -6.90 -12.70 1.45
N ILE A 28 -5.62 -12.80 1.09
CA ILE A 28 -4.51 -12.25 1.87
C ILE A 28 -3.99 -11.00 1.18
N LEU A 29 -3.86 -9.91 1.95
CA LEU A 29 -3.32 -8.65 1.44
C LEU A 29 -1.80 -8.65 1.53
N TYR A 30 -1.17 -8.34 0.41
CA TYR A 30 0.29 -8.21 0.29
C TYR A 30 0.67 -6.81 -0.16
N LEU A 31 1.78 -6.30 0.36
CA LEU A 31 2.46 -5.15 -0.20
C LEU A 31 3.58 -5.66 -1.10
N VAL A 32 3.58 -5.25 -2.35
CA VAL A 32 4.60 -5.67 -3.32
C VAL A 32 5.79 -4.73 -3.23
N MET A 33 6.96 -5.28 -2.92
CA MET A 33 8.21 -4.53 -2.85
C MET A 33 9.30 -5.33 -3.57
N ASN A 34 9.41 -5.14 -4.88
CA ASN A 34 10.45 -5.79 -5.66
C ASN A 34 11.72 -4.94 -5.66
N THR A 35 12.86 -5.61 -5.59
CA THR A 35 14.12 -4.95 -5.85
C THR A 35 14.28 -4.76 -7.35
N ILE A 36 14.46 -3.52 -7.77
CA ILE A 36 14.64 -3.20 -9.17
C ILE A 36 16.14 -3.06 -9.42
N THR A 37 16.64 -3.90 -10.32
CA THR A 37 18.02 -3.80 -10.79
C THR A 37 18.00 -3.02 -12.09
N GLY A 38 18.56 -1.85 -12.05
CA GLY A 38 18.60 -0.98 -13.21
C GLY A 38 19.19 0.34 -12.79
N ASP A 39 19.47 1.14 -13.74
CA ASP A 39 20.33 2.27 -13.50
C ASP A 39 19.58 3.56 -13.19
N ASN A 40 18.30 3.70 -13.51
CA ASN A 40 17.68 5.01 -13.55
C ASN A 40 16.28 5.11 -13.01
N SER A 41 15.65 4.01 -12.68
CA SER A 41 14.25 4.08 -12.31
C SER A 41 14.11 4.38 -10.84
N TYR A 42 13.26 5.29 -10.50
CA TYR A 42 12.78 5.39 -9.14
C TYR A 42 12.07 4.08 -8.80
N ILE A 43 12.48 3.46 -7.72
CA ILE A 43 11.97 2.15 -7.33
C ILE A 43 10.45 2.16 -7.19
N ASP A 44 9.91 3.25 -6.68
CA ASP A 44 8.47 3.37 -6.44
C ASP A 44 7.66 3.71 -7.69
N ASP A 45 8.32 4.08 -8.80
CA ASP A 45 7.67 4.31 -10.09
C ASP A 45 7.80 3.11 -11.03
N ALA A 46 8.50 2.07 -10.61
CA ALA A 46 8.74 0.91 -11.45
C ALA A 46 7.47 0.11 -11.66
N VAL A 47 7.29 -0.37 -12.89
CA VAL A 47 6.21 -1.28 -13.26
C VAL A 47 6.79 -2.67 -13.39
N ILE A 48 6.17 -3.63 -12.72
CA ILE A 48 6.54 -5.03 -12.81
C ILE A 48 5.67 -5.67 -13.87
N PRO A 49 6.28 -6.16 -14.98
CA PRO A 49 5.49 -6.71 -16.08
C PRO A 49 4.69 -7.94 -15.68
N ALA A 50 3.57 -8.16 -16.36
CA ALA A 50 2.79 -9.36 -16.19
C ALA A 50 3.66 -10.60 -16.43
N GLY A 51 3.52 -11.61 -15.59
CA GLY A 51 4.29 -12.83 -15.67
C GLY A 51 5.56 -12.84 -14.82
N ASP A 52 6.03 -11.70 -14.36
CA ASP A 52 7.19 -11.62 -13.48
C ASP A 52 6.82 -11.98 -12.04
N PHE A 53 7.82 -12.40 -11.28
CA PHE A 53 7.63 -12.71 -9.88
C PHE A 53 7.45 -11.44 -9.05
N LEU A 54 6.60 -11.53 -8.05
CA LEU A 54 6.35 -10.45 -7.09
C LEU A 54 6.87 -10.85 -5.72
N ASN A 55 7.58 -9.96 -5.06
CA ASN A 55 7.91 -10.11 -3.64
C ASN A 55 6.77 -9.50 -2.83
N GLY A 56 5.90 -10.36 -2.30
CA GLY A 56 4.76 -9.93 -1.52
C GLY A 56 5.00 -10.11 -0.04
N TYR A 57 4.79 -9.05 0.72
CA TYR A 57 4.89 -9.07 2.18
C TYR A 57 3.49 -9.03 2.75
N GLN A 58 3.14 -9.98 3.60
CA GLN A 58 1.81 -10.00 4.22
C GLN A 58 1.65 -8.79 5.15
N VAL A 59 0.67 -7.97 4.84
CA VAL A 59 0.45 -6.72 5.57
C VAL A 59 0.00 -6.99 7.01
N ASP A 60 -0.71 -8.08 7.25
CA ASP A 60 -1.16 -8.44 8.60
C ASP A 60 -0.01 -8.71 9.59
N ALA A 61 1.20 -8.97 9.09
CA ALA A 61 2.38 -9.07 9.95
C ALA A 61 2.73 -7.73 10.63
N TRP A 62 2.21 -6.63 10.11
CA TRP A 62 2.49 -5.29 10.62
C TRP A 62 1.31 -4.67 11.35
N LEU A 63 0.35 -5.47 11.79
CA LEU A 63 -0.80 -4.96 12.56
C LEU A 63 -0.31 -4.12 13.75
N GLY A 64 -0.88 -2.92 13.87
CA GLY A 64 -0.52 -1.96 14.91
C GLY A 64 0.73 -1.13 14.62
N GLN A 65 1.47 -1.46 13.59
CA GLN A 65 2.65 -0.69 13.18
C GLN A 65 2.28 0.35 12.13
N LYS A 66 3.18 1.30 11.91
CA LYS A 66 2.97 2.38 10.97
C LYS A 66 3.75 2.14 9.69
N LEU A 67 3.11 2.44 8.57
CA LEU A 67 3.73 2.47 7.24
C LEU A 67 3.68 3.90 6.73
N VAL A 68 4.61 4.23 5.84
CA VAL A 68 4.62 5.51 5.14
C VAL A 68 4.19 5.28 3.69
N ALA A 69 3.18 6.01 3.26
CA ALA A 69 2.70 5.96 1.89
C ALA A 69 2.83 7.32 1.24
N ASP A 70 3.47 7.36 0.09
CA ASP A 70 3.55 8.55 -0.74
C ASP A 70 2.15 8.87 -1.29
N GLU A 71 1.84 10.15 -1.45
CA GLU A 71 0.56 10.61 -1.98
C GLU A 71 0.20 9.94 -3.31
N LYS A 72 1.17 9.65 -4.15
CA LYS A 72 0.91 9.03 -5.45
C LYS A 72 0.32 7.64 -5.36
N HIS A 73 0.42 6.98 -4.20
CA HIS A 73 -0.20 5.68 -3.97
C HIS A 73 -1.62 5.79 -3.42
N ILE A 74 -2.17 7.00 -3.34
CA ILE A 74 -3.52 7.25 -2.89
C ILE A 74 -4.37 7.70 -4.06
N SER A 75 -5.47 6.99 -4.32
CA SER A 75 -6.47 7.38 -5.32
C SER A 75 -7.53 8.22 -4.64
N TYR A 76 -7.65 9.47 -5.07
CA TYR A 76 -8.65 10.36 -4.51
C TYR A 76 -9.96 10.26 -5.31
N GLY A 77 -11.07 10.22 -4.60
CA GLY A 77 -12.39 10.36 -5.20
C GLY A 77 -12.74 11.82 -5.46
N THR A 78 -13.93 12.05 -5.98
CA THR A 78 -14.43 13.39 -6.25
C THR A 78 -14.43 14.22 -4.96
N GLY A 79 -13.83 15.40 -5.00
CA GLY A 79 -13.77 16.29 -3.86
C GLY A 79 -12.71 15.94 -2.82
N GLN A 80 -11.93 14.90 -3.06
CA GLN A 80 -10.85 14.48 -2.17
C GLN A 80 -9.49 14.96 -2.66
N SER A 81 -8.60 15.21 -1.73
CA SER A 81 -7.22 15.61 -2.01
C SER A 81 -6.37 15.35 -0.78
N PHE A 82 -5.09 15.59 -0.87
CA PHE A 82 -4.22 15.50 0.30
C PHE A 82 -4.70 16.41 1.43
N ASP A 83 -5.22 17.59 1.09
CA ASP A 83 -5.70 18.54 2.09
C ASP A 83 -6.93 18.04 2.83
N SER A 84 -7.72 17.17 2.22
CA SER A 84 -8.90 16.58 2.87
C SER A 84 -8.56 15.44 3.81
N ILE A 85 -7.34 14.93 3.78
CA ILE A 85 -6.90 13.91 4.72
C ILE A 85 -6.66 14.55 6.08
N THR A 86 -7.25 13.97 7.12
CA THR A 86 -7.12 14.45 8.50
C THR A 86 -6.36 13.42 9.33
N ALA A 87 -5.21 13.83 9.87
CA ALA A 87 -4.44 12.97 10.77
C ALA A 87 -5.27 12.59 11.98
N GLY A 88 -5.25 11.33 12.35
CA GLY A 88 -6.01 10.79 13.47
C GLY A 88 -7.42 10.36 13.14
N THR A 89 -7.94 10.68 11.95
CA THR A 89 -9.34 10.43 11.59
C THR A 89 -9.49 9.68 10.27
N THR A 90 -8.79 10.09 9.22
CA THR A 90 -8.97 9.52 7.89
C THR A 90 -8.55 8.07 7.84
N LEU A 91 -9.40 7.24 7.24
CA LEU A 91 -9.14 5.83 7.01
C LEU A 91 -8.86 5.60 5.52
N LEU A 92 -7.93 4.71 5.24
CA LEU A 92 -7.60 4.28 3.89
C LEU A 92 -7.82 2.77 3.78
N LYS A 93 -8.24 2.33 2.62
CA LYS A 93 -8.39 0.90 2.34
C LYS A 93 -7.80 0.55 0.98
N PRO A 94 -7.39 -0.70 0.77
CA PRO A 94 -6.89 -1.11 -0.52
C PRO A 94 -7.95 -0.99 -1.61
N LYS A 95 -7.53 -0.51 -2.76
CA LYS A 95 -8.36 -0.43 -3.96
C LYS A 95 -7.92 -1.51 -4.93
N SER A 96 -8.82 -1.93 -5.81
CA SER A 96 -8.54 -3.03 -6.74
C SER A 96 -7.39 -2.76 -7.71
N ASP A 97 -7.03 -1.50 -7.95
CA ASP A 97 -5.91 -1.14 -8.82
C ASP A 97 -4.55 -1.16 -8.12
N GLY A 98 -4.48 -1.55 -6.87
CA GLY A 98 -3.25 -1.60 -6.11
C GLY A 98 -2.95 -0.37 -5.29
N THR A 99 -3.71 0.71 -5.46
CA THR A 99 -3.57 1.92 -4.66
C THR A 99 -4.44 1.84 -3.39
N LEU A 100 -4.41 2.91 -2.62
CA LEU A 100 -5.28 3.09 -1.46
C LEU A 100 -6.35 4.12 -1.79
N GLU A 101 -7.54 3.96 -1.24
CA GLU A 101 -8.63 4.93 -1.36
C GLU A 101 -9.14 5.31 0.02
N VAL A 102 -9.73 6.50 0.11
CA VAL A 102 -10.32 6.97 1.37
C VAL A 102 -11.59 6.18 1.65
N ALA A 103 -11.68 5.62 2.86
CA ALA A 103 -12.87 4.94 3.33
C ALA A 103 -13.68 5.90 4.20
N SER A 104 -14.97 6.04 3.90
CA SER A 104 -15.86 6.90 4.67
C SER A 104 -16.17 6.33 6.05
N THR A 105 -16.13 5.02 6.18
CA THR A 105 -16.33 4.31 7.44
C THR A 105 -15.33 3.17 7.54
N ALA A 106 -15.10 2.69 8.75
CA ALA A 106 -14.22 1.54 8.94
C ALA A 106 -14.76 0.33 8.18
N PRO A 107 -13.91 -0.33 7.36
CA PRO A 107 -14.32 -1.56 6.67
C PRO A 107 -14.79 -2.62 7.66
N GLN A 108 -15.75 -3.43 7.23
CA GLN A 108 -16.30 -4.50 8.07
C GLN A 108 -15.47 -5.78 8.02
N SER A 109 -14.54 -5.88 7.12
CA SER A 109 -13.65 -7.03 6.99
C SER A 109 -12.31 -6.59 6.40
N GLY A 110 -11.28 -7.36 6.72
CA GLY A 110 -9.96 -7.20 6.14
C GLY A 110 -9.12 -6.09 6.78
N ILE A 111 -8.01 -5.84 6.13
CA ILE A 111 -7.02 -4.85 6.57
C ILE A 111 -7.42 -3.47 6.05
N TYR A 112 -7.25 -2.47 6.89
CA TYR A 112 -7.35 -1.06 6.49
C TYR A 112 -6.29 -0.27 7.26
N PHE A 113 -6.21 1.03 6.98
CA PHE A 113 -5.17 1.87 7.54
C PHE A 113 -5.78 3.14 8.12
N LYS A 114 -5.28 3.58 9.26
CA LYS A 114 -5.66 4.84 9.85
C LYS A 114 -4.52 5.83 9.72
N VAL A 115 -4.76 6.94 9.06
CA VAL A 115 -3.76 8.00 8.93
C VAL A 115 -3.49 8.59 10.31
N THR A 116 -2.23 8.56 10.73
CA THR A 116 -1.81 9.12 12.02
C THR A 116 -1.10 10.45 11.86
N ASP A 117 -0.41 10.65 10.75
CA ASP A 117 0.35 11.86 10.49
C ASP A 117 0.35 12.19 9.01
N LYS A 118 0.47 13.46 8.69
CA LYS A 118 0.72 13.94 7.34
C LYS A 118 2.12 14.53 7.30
N VAL A 119 2.88 14.18 6.28
CA VAL A 119 4.27 14.62 6.11
C VAL A 119 4.36 15.41 4.82
N VAL A 120 4.83 16.64 4.91
CA VAL A 120 5.05 17.50 3.75
C VAL A 120 6.51 17.91 3.77
N LEU A 121 7.28 17.33 2.87
CA LEU A 121 8.66 17.71 2.59
C LEU A 121 8.71 18.18 1.15
N THR A 122 9.64 17.66 0.35
CA THR A 122 9.59 17.90 -1.11
C THR A 122 8.41 17.15 -1.73
N GLU A 123 8.01 16.04 -1.13
CA GLU A 123 6.84 15.26 -1.52
C GLU A 123 5.87 15.16 -0.36
N LYS A 124 4.62 14.87 -0.66
CA LYS A 124 3.58 14.67 0.33
C LYS A 124 3.42 13.19 0.61
N ALA A 125 3.31 12.84 1.88
CA ALA A 125 3.14 11.46 2.32
C ALA A 125 2.27 11.40 3.57
N VAL A 126 1.79 10.22 3.88
CA VAL A 126 1.06 9.95 5.11
C VAL A 126 1.76 8.85 5.88
N LYS A 127 1.75 8.93 7.20
CA LYS A 127 2.00 7.79 8.07
C LYS A 127 0.66 7.18 8.42
N MET A 128 0.56 5.88 8.30
CA MET A 128 -0.69 5.18 8.54
C MET A 128 -0.45 3.93 9.38
N LYS A 129 -1.35 3.69 10.31
CA LYS A 129 -1.30 2.52 11.18
C LYS A 129 -2.06 1.38 10.53
N VAL A 130 -1.48 0.19 10.53
CA VAL A 130 -2.13 -1.02 10.00
C VAL A 130 -3.19 -1.48 11.00
N MET A 131 -4.42 -1.58 10.53
CA MET A 131 -5.58 -1.95 11.33
C MET A 131 -6.28 -3.15 10.69
N THR A 132 -7.08 -3.83 11.49
CA THR A 132 -7.98 -4.87 10.97
C THR A 132 -9.38 -4.65 11.51
N ALA A 133 -10.34 -4.99 10.66
CA ALA A 133 -11.73 -4.94 11.06
C ALA A 133 -12.06 -5.98 12.13
#